data_d0844b98fde24a351572991dbece784c
#
_entry.id   d0844b98fde24a351572991dbece784c
#
_cell.length_a   1.000
_cell.length_b   1.000
_cell.length_c   1.000
_cell.angle_alpha   90.00
_cell.angle_beta   90.00
_cell.angle_gamma   90.00
#
_symmetry.space_group_name_H-M   'P 1'
#
loop_
_entity.id
_entity.type
_entity.pdbx_description
1 polymer ?
#
loop_
_entity_poly.entity_id
_entity_poly.type
_entity_poly.pdbx_seq_one_letter_code
_entity_poly.pdbx_strand_id
1 'polypeptide(L)'
;MNFLLSDEQTQIVDSLASFLNDRAPVSRFRPPAPQISNADRELWPQVGELGFLGIALPESQGGIGFGAAEEMLAYREFGRHLLSPSILGLTLTARLAAKTDSPLLEAALTGHLRVGLANARGSVRLGGECSGDFHLFDAKDAPWVLVCGEAGAALLRRSDFSEVAAVLGTDHVIGLERGRLAAASPEIWVGAATEPVQARAQLLLAAYAVGIAEATRDMAVEYAKNRQQFGKPIGSFQAVKHLCADMAIRTEAALCQVIFAGLIQAEEHAGVDFHTVAAKLVAVDAALKNAASNIQVHGAIGFTAETDAHSYLKRAHLIEQLWGDSRQQRQRMLAAAFPD
;
A
#
# COMPACT_ATOMS: atom_id res chain seq x y z
N MET A 1 11.73 -23.27 3.14
CA MET A 1 11.30 -21.89 2.94
C MET A 1 12.50 -20.98 3.18
N ASN A 2 12.87 -20.13 2.22
CA ASN A 2 14.02 -19.24 2.33
C ASN A 2 13.52 -17.77 2.35
N PHE A 3 13.93 -16.99 3.34
CA PHE A 3 13.57 -15.58 3.48
C PHE A 3 14.60 -14.63 2.86
N LEU A 4 15.71 -15.16 2.34
CA LEU A 4 16.70 -14.36 1.63
C LEU A 4 16.26 -14.16 0.19
N LEU A 5 16.46 -12.95 -0.32
CA LEU A 5 16.19 -12.65 -1.72
C LEU A 5 17.13 -13.42 -2.64
N SER A 6 16.61 -13.90 -3.76
CA SER A 6 17.43 -14.38 -4.87
C SER A 6 18.17 -13.21 -5.55
N ASP A 7 19.16 -13.54 -6.37
CA ASP A 7 19.85 -12.52 -7.17
C ASP A 7 18.89 -11.77 -8.10
N GLU A 8 17.90 -12.47 -8.68
CA GLU A 8 16.86 -11.88 -9.52
C GLU A 8 15.94 -10.96 -8.73
N GLN A 9 15.47 -11.37 -7.54
CA GLN A 9 14.67 -10.53 -6.65
C GLN A 9 15.43 -9.29 -6.20
N THR A 10 16.73 -9.42 -5.95
CA THR A 10 17.61 -8.29 -5.61
C THR A 10 17.70 -7.30 -6.77
N GLN A 11 17.88 -7.78 -8.01
CA GLN A 11 17.91 -6.93 -9.19
C GLN A 11 16.58 -6.18 -9.43
N ILE A 12 15.44 -6.85 -9.19
CA ILE A 12 14.11 -6.22 -9.26
C ILE A 12 14.01 -5.07 -8.26
N VAL A 13 14.39 -5.31 -7.01
CA VAL A 13 14.35 -4.29 -5.94
C VAL A 13 15.28 -3.12 -6.26
N ASP A 14 16.54 -3.39 -6.63
CA ASP A 14 17.54 -2.36 -6.90
C ASP A 14 17.15 -1.49 -8.11
N SER A 15 16.62 -2.11 -9.17
CA SER A 15 16.14 -1.40 -10.36
C SER A 15 14.98 -0.46 -10.01
N LEU A 16 13.98 -0.97 -9.27
CA LEU A 16 12.82 -0.18 -8.85
C LEU A 16 13.22 0.92 -7.87
N ALA A 17 14.07 0.63 -6.89
CA ALA A 17 14.56 1.61 -5.92
C ALA A 17 15.33 2.74 -6.63
N SER A 18 16.20 2.42 -7.59
CA SER A 18 16.92 3.41 -8.40
C SER A 18 15.96 4.32 -9.16
N PHE A 19 14.97 3.73 -9.84
CA PHE A 19 13.93 4.48 -10.57
C PHE A 19 13.15 5.42 -9.64
N LEU A 20 12.70 4.91 -8.48
CA LEU A 20 11.90 5.69 -7.55
C LEU A 20 12.68 6.78 -6.83
N ASN A 21 13.96 6.56 -6.53
CA ASN A 21 14.85 7.59 -5.99
C ASN A 21 14.97 8.79 -6.93
N ASP A 22 15.05 8.53 -8.24
CA ASP A 22 15.15 9.58 -9.26
C ASP A 22 13.80 10.27 -9.54
N ARG A 23 12.73 9.48 -9.69
CA ARG A 23 11.44 9.97 -10.18
C ARG A 23 10.41 10.32 -9.11
N ALA A 24 10.52 9.72 -7.94
CA ALA A 24 9.57 9.86 -6.83
C ALA A 24 10.22 10.14 -5.47
N PRO A 25 11.21 11.08 -5.36
CA PRO A 25 11.78 11.40 -4.06
C PRO A 25 10.69 11.90 -3.11
N VAL A 26 10.73 11.51 -1.83
CA VAL A 26 9.69 11.91 -0.85
C VAL A 26 9.66 13.41 -0.62
N SER A 27 10.78 14.09 -0.85
CA SER A 27 10.88 15.56 -0.82
C SER A 27 9.95 16.27 -1.79
N ARG A 28 9.35 15.57 -2.79
CA ARG A 28 8.31 16.12 -3.67
C ARG A 28 7.06 16.60 -2.91
N PHE A 29 6.89 16.16 -1.67
CA PHE A 29 5.78 16.57 -0.79
C PHE A 29 6.06 17.85 0.01
N ARG A 30 7.28 18.39 -0.03
CA ARG A 30 7.62 19.63 0.67
C ARG A 30 7.08 20.85 -0.07
N PRO A 31 6.69 21.92 0.65
CA PRO A 31 6.28 23.17 0.01
C PRO A 31 7.37 23.80 -0.89
N PRO A 32 7.04 24.41 -2.01
CA PRO A 32 5.70 24.63 -2.55
C PRO A 32 5.19 23.45 -3.40
N ALA A 33 4.88 22.33 -2.75
CA ALA A 33 4.40 21.17 -3.45
C ALA A 33 3.07 21.46 -4.17
N PRO A 34 2.88 21.05 -5.43
CA PRO A 34 1.60 21.12 -6.11
C PRO A 34 0.57 20.26 -5.34
N GLN A 35 -0.73 20.47 -5.60
CA GLN A 35 -1.76 19.54 -5.11
C GLN A 35 -1.53 18.16 -5.73
N ILE A 36 -1.10 17.20 -4.92
CA ILE A 36 -0.20 16.11 -5.32
C ILE A 36 -0.93 14.88 -5.85
N SER A 37 -2.25 14.80 -5.74
CA SER A 37 -3.00 13.64 -6.27
C SER A 37 -2.71 13.34 -7.76
N ASN A 38 -2.11 14.26 -8.48
CA ASN A 38 -1.77 14.11 -9.89
C ASN A 38 -0.29 13.79 -10.16
N ALA A 39 0.64 14.17 -9.28
CA ALA A 39 2.08 14.00 -9.54
C ALA A 39 2.49 12.54 -9.69
N ASP A 40 1.97 11.65 -8.84
CA ASP A 40 2.28 10.23 -8.92
C ASP A 40 1.61 9.56 -10.13
N ARG A 41 0.47 10.09 -10.62
CA ARG A 41 -0.23 9.53 -11.79
C ARG A 41 0.57 9.63 -13.09
N GLU A 42 1.45 10.61 -13.20
CA GLU A 42 2.35 10.75 -14.34
C GLU A 42 3.45 9.68 -14.35
N LEU A 43 3.66 9.03 -13.20
CA LEU A 43 4.61 7.91 -13.07
C LEU A 43 4.00 6.57 -13.49
N TRP A 44 2.67 6.42 -13.48
CA TRP A 44 2.05 5.12 -13.75
C TRP A 44 2.41 4.52 -15.10
N PRO A 45 2.45 5.27 -16.22
CA PRO A 45 2.91 4.73 -17.49
C PRO A 45 4.35 4.23 -17.43
N GLN A 46 5.25 4.93 -16.74
CA GLN A 46 6.65 4.53 -16.60
C GLN A 46 6.79 3.26 -15.74
N VAL A 47 5.99 3.15 -14.65
CA VAL A 47 5.92 1.93 -13.83
C VAL A 47 5.35 0.76 -14.64
N GLY A 48 4.38 1.03 -15.53
CA GLY A 48 3.83 0.06 -16.47
C GLY A 48 4.86 -0.41 -17.51
N GLU A 49 5.63 0.51 -18.11
CA GLU A 49 6.72 0.18 -19.05
C GLU A 49 7.79 -0.72 -18.40
N LEU A 50 8.04 -0.55 -17.12
CA LEU A 50 8.93 -1.42 -16.34
C LEU A 50 8.28 -2.77 -15.97
N GLY A 51 7.00 -2.99 -16.28
CA GLY A 51 6.28 -4.23 -16.05
C GLY A 51 5.73 -4.42 -14.64
N PHE A 52 5.93 -3.46 -13.71
CA PHE A 52 5.55 -3.64 -12.30
C PHE A 52 4.05 -3.69 -12.05
N LEU A 53 3.20 -3.15 -12.95
CA LEU A 53 1.75 -3.21 -12.82
C LEU A 53 1.17 -4.60 -13.14
N GLY A 54 1.91 -5.42 -13.90
CA GLY A 54 1.56 -6.79 -14.25
C GLY A 54 2.58 -7.83 -13.80
N ILE A 55 3.44 -7.51 -12.84
CA ILE A 55 4.58 -8.35 -12.45
C ILE A 55 4.16 -9.78 -12.07
N ALA A 56 3.01 -9.95 -11.41
CA ALA A 56 2.49 -11.24 -10.96
C ALA A 56 1.36 -11.79 -11.86
N LEU A 57 1.21 -11.27 -13.08
CA LEU A 57 0.33 -11.86 -14.09
C LEU A 57 1.13 -12.74 -15.05
N PRO A 58 0.53 -13.82 -15.58
CA PRO A 58 1.17 -14.65 -16.59
C PRO A 58 1.56 -13.87 -17.84
N GLU A 59 2.64 -14.28 -18.51
CA GLU A 59 3.07 -13.69 -19.80
C GLU A 59 1.98 -13.79 -20.87
N SER A 60 1.19 -14.86 -20.87
CA SER A 60 0.04 -15.04 -21.78
C SER A 60 -1.05 -13.97 -21.61
N GLN A 61 -1.04 -13.23 -20.50
CA GLN A 61 -1.94 -12.12 -20.21
C GLN A 61 -1.23 -10.76 -20.21
N GLY A 62 -0.02 -10.68 -20.80
CA GLY A 62 0.75 -9.46 -20.87
C GLY A 62 1.51 -9.10 -19.58
N GLY A 63 1.58 -10.00 -18.60
CA GLY A 63 2.38 -9.84 -17.38
C GLY A 63 3.83 -10.30 -17.56
N ILE A 64 4.58 -10.31 -16.44
CA ILE A 64 5.99 -10.75 -16.40
C ILE A 64 6.11 -12.23 -15.98
N GLY A 65 5.07 -12.80 -15.37
CA GLY A 65 5.06 -14.21 -14.95
C GLY A 65 5.69 -14.49 -13.58
N PHE A 66 6.01 -13.46 -12.79
CA PHE A 66 6.46 -13.61 -11.42
C PHE A 66 5.31 -13.93 -10.44
N GLY A 67 5.64 -14.02 -9.15
CA GLY A 67 4.70 -14.41 -8.12
C GLY A 67 4.28 -13.29 -7.15
N ALA A 68 3.62 -13.71 -6.08
CA ALA A 68 3.23 -12.83 -4.98
C ALA A 68 4.44 -12.21 -4.27
N ALA A 69 5.56 -12.93 -4.23
CA ALA A 69 6.78 -12.49 -3.55
C ALA A 69 7.39 -11.27 -4.26
N GLU A 70 7.53 -11.31 -5.58
CA GLU A 70 8.10 -10.20 -6.36
C GLU A 70 7.17 -9.00 -6.39
N GLU A 71 5.86 -9.22 -6.50
CA GLU A 71 4.87 -8.15 -6.42
C GLU A 71 4.92 -7.45 -5.03
N MET A 72 5.02 -8.23 -3.96
CA MET A 72 5.21 -7.72 -2.60
C MET A 72 6.48 -6.88 -2.47
N LEU A 73 7.61 -7.31 -3.05
CA LEU A 73 8.86 -6.55 -3.03
C LEU A 73 8.71 -5.19 -3.72
N ALA A 74 8.00 -5.13 -4.84
CA ALA A 74 7.69 -3.87 -5.51
C ALA A 74 6.87 -2.93 -4.60
N TYR A 75 5.84 -3.45 -3.93
CA TYR A 75 5.03 -2.65 -3.02
C TYR A 75 5.77 -2.17 -1.77
N ARG A 76 6.76 -2.92 -1.30
CA ARG A 76 7.68 -2.45 -0.26
C ARG A 76 8.44 -1.20 -0.72
N GLU A 77 8.96 -1.18 -1.94
CA GLU A 77 9.62 0.01 -2.48
C GLU A 77 8.64 1.17 -2.71
N PHE A 78 7.41 0.91 -3.19
CA PHE A 78 6.38 1.94 -3.28
C PHE A 78 6.08 2.59 -1.92
N GLY A 79 6.08 1.81 -0.84
CA GLY A 79 5.92 2.29 0.54
C GLY A 79 7.08 3.15 1.01
N ARG A 80 8.33 2.80 0.70
CA ARG A 80 9.52 3.59 1.03
C ARG A 80 9.46 5.00 0.41
N HIS A 81 8.88 5.11 -0.77
CA HIS A 81 8.76 6.36 -1.54
C HIS A 81 7.40 7.06 -1.40
N LEU A 82 6.51 6.53 -0.57
CA LEU A 82 5.14 7.05 -0.33
C LEU A 82 4.35 7.26 -1.64
N LEU A 83 4.47 6.37 -2.63
CA LEU A 83 3.64 6.45 -3.82
C LEU A 83 2.16 6.45 -3.45
N SER A 84 1.30 7.09 -4.26
CA SER A 84 -0.13 7.06 -3.99
C SER A 84 -0.64 5.62 -3.93
N PRO A 85 -1.42 5.26 -2.89
CA PRO A 85 -2.05 3.94 -2.82
C PRO A 85 -2.96 3.62 -4.00
N SER A 86 -3.32 4.61 -4.85
CA SER A 86 -4.10 4.38 -6.07
C SER A 86 -3.39 3.45 -7.08
N ILE A 87 -2.08 3.25 -6.95
CA ILE A 87 -1.35 2.21 -7.71
C ILE A 87 -1.90 0.80 -7.44
N LEU A 88 -2.42 0.51 -6.24
CA LEU A 88 -3.16 -0.72 -5.95
C LEU A 88 -4.39 -0.86 -6.84
N GLY A 89 -5.05 0.26 -7.14
CA GLY A 89 -6.19 0.27 -8.06
C GLY A 89 -5.83 -0.26 -9.44
N LEU A 90 -4.67 0.14 -9.98
CA LEU A 90 -4.17 -0.34 -11.27
C LEU A 90 -3.82 -1.83 -11.23
N THR A 91 -2.96 -2.22 -10.32
CA THR A 91 -2.48 -3.61 -10.19
C THR A 91 -3.62 -4.60 -9.96
N LEU A 92 -4.54 -4.27 -9.04
CA LEU A 92 -5.67 -5.15 -8.76
C LEU A 92 -6.70 -5.12 -9.88
N THR A 93 -6.91 -3.99 -10.57
CA THR A 93 -7.77 -3.93 -11.75
C THR A 93 -7.19 -4.76 -12.90
N ALA A 94 -5.87 -4.74 -13.13
CA ALA A 94 -5.24 -5.62 -14.11
C ALA A 94 -5.54 -7.10 -13.80
N ARG A 95 -5.47 -7.49 -12.53
CA ARG A 95 -5.81 -8.83 -12.06
C ARG A 95 -7.27 -9.21 -12.33
N LEU A 96 -8.21 -8.31 -12.00
CA LEU A 96 -9.63 -8.53 -12.27
C LEU A 96 -9.91 -8.61 -13.78
N ALA A 97 -9.32 -7.71 -14.55
CA ALA A 97 -9.46 -7.65 -16.01
C ALA A 97 -8.93 -8.92 -16.68
N ALA A 98 -7.79 -9.43 -16.22
CA ALA A 98 -7.21 -10.69 -16.70
C ALA A 98 -8.11 -11.91 -16.42
N LYS A 99 -8.82 -11.92 -15.28
CA LYS A 99 -9.76 -13.00 -14.91
C LYS A 99 -11.08 -12.96 -15.68
N THR A 100 -11.42 -11.84 -16.28
CA THR A 100 -12.71 -11.61 -16.96
C THR A 100 -12.54 -11.30 -18.44
N ASP A 101 -11.35 -11.44 -18.99
CA ASP A 101 -10.98 -11.09 -20.38
C ASP A 101 -11.46 -9.66 -20.76
N SER A 102 -11.38 -8.74 -19.77
CA SER A 102 -11.83 -7.37 -19.95
C SER A 102 -10.92 -6.55 -20.86
N PRO A 103 -11.46 -5.70 -21.74
CA PRO A 103 -10.67 -4.81 -22.59
C PRO A 103 -9.88 -3.75 -21.80
N LEU A 104 -10.12 -3.62 -20.49
CA LEU A 104 -9.38 -2.69 -19.62
C LEU A 104 -7.99 -3.21 -19.21
N LEU A 105 -7.65 -4.48 -19.52
CA LEU A 105 -6.41 -5.11 -19.11
C LEU A 105 -5.18 -4.34 -19.61
N GLU A 106 -5.11 -4.07 -20.90
CA GLU A 106 -3.97 -3.36 -21.51
C GLU A 106 -3.78 -1.98 -20.90
N ALA A 107 -4.87 -1.20 -20.73
CA ALA A 107 -4.80 0.13 -20.14
C ALA A 107 -4.38 0.10 -18.65
N ALA A 108 -4.72 -0.97 -17.93
CA ALA A 108 -4.28 -1.15 -16.54
C ALA A 108 -2.79 -1.50 -16.47
N LEU A 109 -2.31 -2.43 -17.32
CA LEU A 109 -0.91 -2.86 -17.35
C LEU A 109 0.04 -1.75 -17.80
N THR A 110 -0.39 -0.91 -18.76
CA THR A 110 0.40 0.22 -19.26
C THR A 110 0.31 1.48 -18.41
N GLY A 111 -0.45 1.45 -17.30
CA GLY A 111 -0.59 2.60 -16.39
C GLY A 111 -1.43 3.76 -16.93
N HIS A 112 -2.13 3.58 -18.05
CA HIS A 112 -3.00 4.59 -18.65
C HIS A 112 -4.41 4.61 -18.03
N LEU A 113 -4.80 3.56 -17.30
CA LEU A 113 -6.06 3.53 -16.59
C LEU A 113 -5.95 4.37 -15.30
N ARG A 114 -6.98 5.17 -15.01
CA ARG A 114 -7.08 5.90 -13.75
C ARG A 114 -8.11 5.22 -12.86
N VAL A 115 -7.64 4.72 -11.71
CA VAL A 115 -8.48 3.99 -10.76
C VAL A 115 -8.30 4.60 -9.37
N GLY A 116 -9.38 5.11 -8.79
CA GLY A 116 -9.44 5.44 -7.37
C GLY A 116 -9.75 4.20 -6.53
N LEU A 117 -9.56 4.31 -5.22
CA LEU A 117 -9.90 3.25 -4.28
C LEU A 117 -11.15 3.61 -3.48
N ALA A 118 -11.96 2.61 -3.12
CA ALA A 118 -13.07 2.81 -2.19
C ALA A 118 -12.94 1.90 -0.97
N ASN A 119 -13.23 2.48 0.18
CA ASN A 119 -13.29 1.79 1.47
C ASN A 119 -14.71 1.89 2.04
N ALA A 120 -15.29 0.78 2.43
CA ALA A 120 -16.64 0.72 2.96
C ALA A 120 -16.79 1.54 4.25
N ARG A 121 -17.93 2.24 4.38
CA ARG A 121 -18.37 2.94 5.58
C ARG A 121 -19.62 2.25 6.12
N GLY A 122 -19.45 1.35 7.06
CA GLY A 122 -20.55 0.54 7.56
C GLY A 122 -20.90 -0.64 6.66
N SER A 123 -22.17 -1.02 6.62
CA SER A 123 -22.62 -2.16 5.84
C SER A 123 -22.72 -1.81 4.35
N VAL A 124 -22.09 -2.62 3.51
CA VAL A 124 -22.13 -2.50 2.06
C VAL A 124 -22.54 -3.84 1.44
N ARG A 125 -23.15 -3.81 0.27
CA ARG A 125 -23.37 -4.99 -0.56
C ARG A 125 -22.36 -4.96 -1.71
N LEU A 126 -21.63 -6.06 -1.88
CA LEU A 126 -20.72 -6.28 -3.01
C LEU A 126 -21.12 -7.56 -3.72
N GLY A 127 -21.31 -7.49 -5.04
CA GLY A 127 -21.77 -8.57 -5.89
C GLY A 127 -22.00 -8.10 -7.32
N GLY A 128 -22.85 -8.81 -8.06
CA GLY A 128 -23.30 -8.33 -9.38
C GLY A 128 -24.10 -7.02 -9.33
N GLU A 129 -24.54 -6.62 -8.15
CA GLU A 129 -25.02 -5.29 -7.82
C GLU A 129 -24.35 -4.83 -6.52
N CYS A 130 -23.83 -3.61 -6.51
CA CYS A 130 -23.13 -3.00 -5.39
C CYS A 130 -23.90 -1.81 -4.83
N SER A 131 -23.90 -1.67 -3.48
CA SER A 131 -24.53 -0.53 -2.81
C SER A 131 -23.89 -0.25 -1.45
N GLY A 132 -24.02 1.00 -0.96
CA GLY A 132 -23.55 1.42 0.37
C GLY A 132 -22.88 2.78 0.38
N ASP A 133 -22.29 3.13 1.51
CA ASP A 133 -21.54 4.36 1.70
C ASP A 133 -20.03 4.05 1.71
N PHE A 134 -19.26 4.94 1.08
CA PHE A 134 -17.83 4.73 0.89
C PHE A 134 -17.01 6.00 1.18
N HIS A 135 -15.78 5.80 1.63
CA HIS A 135 -14.70 6.74 1.45
C HIS A 135 -14.00 6.43 0.13
N LEU A 136 -13.76 7.47 -0.67
CA LEU A 136 -13.12 7.37 -1.98
C LEU A 136 -11.77 8.06 -1.91
N PHE A 137 -10.70 7.33 -2.27
CA PHE A 137 -9.33 7.82 -2.24
C PHE A 137 -8.83 8.02 -3.67
N ASP A 138 -8.26 9.19 -3.95
CA ASP A 138 -7.75 9.61 -5.27
C ASP A 138 -8.75 9.37 -6.43
N ALA A 139 -10.05 9.42 -6.14
CA ALA A 139 -11.10 9.09 -7.09
C ALA A 139 -11.64 10.30 -7.89
N LYS A 140 -11.31 11.55 -7.49
CA LYS A 140 -11.92 12.76 -8.07
C LYS A 140 -11.81 12.82 -9.60
N ASP A 141 -10.64 12.52 -10.14
CA ASP A 141 -10.36 12.57 -11.58
C ASP A 141 -10.14 11.17 -12.19
N ALA A 142 -10.58 10.12 -11.50
CA ALA A 142 -10.52 8.76 -11.98
C ALA A 142 -11.89 8.33 -12.51
N PRO A 143 -12.01 7.80 -13.74
CA PRO A 143 -13.27 7.28 -14.25
C PRO A 143 -13.72 6.01 -13.54
N TRP A 144 -12.79 5.33 -12.88
CA TRP A 144 -13.00 4.05 -12.24
C TRP A 144 -12.66 4.09 -10.74
N VAL A 145 -13.37 3.27 -9.97
CA VAL A 145 -13.18 3.10 -8.53
C VAL A 145 -13.17 1.61 -8.20
N LEU A 146 -12.09 1.15 -7.59
CA LEU A 146 -11.96 -0.22 -7.11
C LEU A 146 -12.46 -0.34 -5.68
N VAL A 147 -13.34 -1.31 -5.45
CA VAL A 147 -13.83 -1.72 -4.13
C VAL A 147 -13.40 -3.16 -3.89
N CYS A 148 -12.78 -3.44 -2.74
CA CYS A 148 -12.47 -4.80 -2.30
C CYS A 148 -13.15 -5.10 -0.97
N GLY A 149 -13.63 -6.33 -0.82
CA GLY A 149 -14.24 -6.84 0.40
C GLY A 149 -14.22 -8.37 0.46
N GLU A 150 -14.75 -8.94 1.52
CA GLU A 150 -14.74 -10.40 1.74
C GLU A 150 -15.49 -11.18 0.65
N ALA A 151 -16.54 -10.58 0.06
CA ALA A 151 -17.30 -11.20 -1.02
C ALA A 151 -16.54 -11.24 -2.35
N GLY A 152 -15.57 -10.35 -2.56
CA GLY A 152 -14.82 -10.20 -3.80
C GLY A 152 -14.42 -8.75 -4.07
N ALA A 153 -14.14 -8.44 -5.33
CA ALA A 153 -13.77 -7.09 -5.75
C ALA A 153 -14.59 -6.63 -6.96
N ALA A 154 -14.93 -5.35 -6.97
CA ALA A 154 -15.73 -4.68 -7.99
C ALA A 154 -15.01 -3.46 -8.55
N LEU A 155 -14.96 -3.32 -9.87
CA LEU A 155 -14.59 -2.10 -10.54
C LEU A 155 -15.86 -1.35 -10.95
N LEU A 156 -16.07 -0.18 -10.38
CA LEU A 156 -17.26 0.65 -10.56
C LEU A 156 -16.92 1.92 -11.32
N ARG A 157 -17.90 2.51 -12.01
CA ARG A 157 -17.74 3.85 -12.59
C ARG A 157 -17.81 4.90 -11.49
N ARG A 158 -16.92 5.87 -11.54
CA ARG A 158 -16.95 7.00 -10.60
C ARG A 158 -18.28 7.77 -10.66
N SER A 159 -18.91 7.81 -11.84
CA SER A 159 -20.21 8.44 -12.08
C SER A 159 -21.39 7.77 -11.35
N ASP A 160 -21.24 6.52 -10.91
CA ASP A 160 -22.29 5.80 -10.22
C ASP A 160 -22.44 6.24 -8.75
N PHE A 161 -21.41 6.92 -8.23
CA PHE A 161 -21.43 7.46 -6.88
C PHE A 161 -22.14 8.81 -6.84
N SER A 162 -23.15 8.91 -6.01
CA SER A 162 -23.91 10.12 -5.67
C SER A 162 -23.45 10.71 -4.34
N GLU A 163 -24.00 11.89 -3.98
CA GLU A 163 -23.74 12.60 -2.71
C GLU A 163 -22.24 12.76 -2.43
N VAL A 164 -21.48 12.98 -3.49
CA VAL A 164 -20.03 13.08 -3.38
C VAL A 164 -19.62 14.39 -2.76
N ALA A 165 -18.84 14.31 -1.69
CA ALA A 165 -18.31 15.48 -1.00
C ALA A 165 -16.87 15.25 -0.54
N ALA A 166 -16.03 16.25 -0.74
CA ALA A 166 -14.66 16.24 -0.24
C ALA A 166 -14.62 16.13 1.30
N VAL A 167 -13.66 15.39 1.81
CA VAL A 167 -13.41 15.21 3.23
C VAL A 167 -11.96 15.55 3.53
N LEU A 168 -11.71 16.23 4.65
CA LEU A 168 -10.34 16.49 5.08
C LEU A 168 -9.73 15.19 5.64
N GLY A 169 -8.73 14.65 4.94
CA GLY A 169 -7.96 13.50 5.39
C GLY A 169 -6.72 13.89 6.20
N THR A 170 -6.21 12.95 6.99
CA THR A 170 -4.93 13.14 7.71
C THR A 170 -3.76 13.25 6.72
N ASP A 171 -3.75 12.42 5.68
CA ASP A 171 -2.80 12.50 4.58
C ASP A 171 -3.35 13.46 3.51
N HIS A 172 -2.97 14.73 3.60
CA HIS A 172 -3.50 15.80 2.75
C HIS A 172 -3.04 15.74 1.28
N VAL A 173 -2.07 14.86 0.97
CA VAL A 173 -1.62 14.66 -0.41
C VAL A 173 -2.46 13.61 -1.15
N ILE A 174 -3.30 12.87 -0.43
CA ILE A 174 -4.24 11.91 -1.00
C ILE A 174 -5.63 12.52 -0.99
N GLY A 175 -6.25 12.62 -2.16
CA GLY A 175 -7.62 13.10 -2.29
C GLY A 175 -8.59 12.17 -1.56
N LEU A 176 -9.39 12.72 -0.64
CA LEU A 176 -10.39 11.97 0.10
C LEU A 176 -11.77 12.58 -0.12
N GLU A 177 -12.71 11.72 -0.49
CA GLU A 177 -14.12 12.06 -0.65
C GLU A 177 -14.98 11.03 0.09
N ARG A 178 -16.20 11.39 0.41
CA ARG A 178 -17.26 10.43 0.71
C ARG A 178 -18.19 10.33 -0.49
N GLY A 179 -18.76 9.17 -0.72
CA GLY A 179 -19.72 8.96 -1.79
C GLY A 179 -20.68 7.84 -1.43
N ARG A 180 -21.87 7.88 -2.01
CA ARG A 180 -22.91 6.89 -1.84
C ARG A 180 -23.22 6.17 -3.15
N LEU A 181 -23.32 4.86 -3.08
CA LEU A 181 -23.74 4.00 -4.17
C LEU A 181 -25.12 3.44 -3.82
N ALA A 182 -26.17 3.87 -4.54
CA ALA A 182 -27.53 3.42 -4.25
C ALA A 182 -27.74 1.97 -4.72
N ALA A 183 -27.45 1.71 -5.98
CA ALA A 183 -27.38 0.42 -6.62
C ALA A 183 -26.62 0.60 -7.95
N ALA A 184 -25.58 -0.17 -8.19
CA ALA A 184 -24.82 -0.13 -9.44
C ALA A 184 -24.33 -1.52 -9.82
N SER A 185 -24.39 -1.82 -11.12
CA SER A 185 -23.76 -3.00 -11.69
C SER A 185 -22.29 -2.65 -11.98
N PRO A 186 -21.32 -3.38 -11.42
CA PRO A 186 -19.91 -3.12 -11.69
C PRO A 186 -19.53 -3.43 -13.14
N GLU A 187 -18.57 -2.70 -13.68
CA GLU A 187 -17.93 -3.02 -14.97
C GLU A 187 -17.23 -4.38 -14.94
N ILE A 188 -16.56 -4.65 -13.80
CA ILE A 188 -15.94 -5.94 -13.51
C ILE A 188 -16.36 -6.35 -12.11
N TRP A 189 -16.82 -7.60 -11.98
CA TRP A 189 -17.02 -8.26 -10.69
C TRP A 189 -16.29 -9.59 -10.66
N VAL A 190 -15.49 -9.81 -9.63
CA VAL A 190 -14.85 -11.10 -9.37
C VAL A 190 -15.08 -11.49 -7.92
N GLY A 191 -15.78 -12.61 -7.73
CA GLY A 191 -16.04 -13.16 -6.40
C GLY A 191 -14.79 -13.74 -5.76
N ALA A 192 -14.73 -13.73 -4.43
CA ALA A 192 -13.58 -14.20 -3.66
C ALA A 192 -13.21 -15.68 -3.91
N ALA A 193 -14.20 -16.50 -4.27
CA ALA A 193 -13.98 -17.92 -4.63
C ALA A 193 -13.24 -18.09 -5.97
N THR A 194 -13.34 -17.11 -6.88
CA THR A 194 -12.66 -17.13 -8.18
C THR A 194 -11.25 -16.56 -8.07
N GLU A 195 -11.09 -15.47 -7.31
CA GLU A 195 -9.81 -14.82 -7.05
C GLU A 195 -9.84 -14.14 -5.67
N PRO A 196 -8.97 -14.49 -4.73
CA PRO A 196 -8.95 -13.90 -3.38
C PRO A 196 -8.29 -12.50 -3.39
N VAL A 197 -8.87 -11.57 -4.17
CA VAL A 197 -8.31 -10.23 -4.40
C VAL A 197 -8.10 -9.46 -3.11
N GLN A 198 -8.98 -9.64 -2.11
CA GLN A 198 -8.81 -8.96 -0.82
C GLN A 198 -7.56 -9.44 -0.07
N ALA A 199 -7.25 -10.75 -0.10
CA ALA A 199 -6.04 -11.26 0.53
C ALA A 199 -4.80 -10.70 -0.18
N ARG A 200 -4.82 -10.65 -1.53
CA ARG A 200 -3.74 -10.02 -2.30
C ARG A 200 -3.60 -8.53 -1.96
N ALA A 201 -4.68 -7.78 -1.94
CA ALA A 201 -4.70 -6.36 -1.58
C ALA A 201 -4.10 -6.11 -0.19
N GLN A 202 -4.43 -6.95 0.79
CA GLN A 202 -3.89 -6.83 2.15
C GLN A 202 -2.42 -7.20 2.25
N LEU A 203 -1.93 -8.19 1.49
CA LEU A 203 -0.50 -8.50 1.40
C LEU A 203 0.28 -7.29 0.84
N LEU A 204 -0.21 -6.69 -0.24
CA LEU A 204 0.44 -5.54 -0.86
C LEU A 204 0.43 -4.30 0.04
N LEU A 205 -0.67 -4.06 0.79
CA LEU A 205 -0.73 -3.02 1.82
C LEU A 205 0.24 -3.29 2.98
N ALA A 206 0.39 -4.55 3.40
CA ALA A 206 1.36 -4.95 4.42
C ALA A 206 2.79 -4.70 3.95
N ALA A 207 3.12 -5.07 2.72
CA ALA A 207 4.42 -4.79 2.11
C ALA A 207 4.71 -3.29 2.01
N TYR A 208 3.72 -2.51 1.59
CA TYR A 208 3.81 -1.05 1.57
C TYR A 208 4.10 -0.48 2.97
N ALA A 209 3.42 -0.99 4.00
CA ALA A 209 3.65 -0.57 5.39
C ALA A 209 5.05 -0.95 5.89
N VAL A 210 5.61 -2.12 5.50
CA VAL A 210 7.02 -2.46 5.77
C VAL A 210 7.95 -1.42 5.15
N GLY A 211 7.71 -1.00 3.90
CA GLY A 211 8.49 0.05 3.25
C GLY A 211 8.49 1.37 4.04
N ILE A 212 7.34 1.77 4.59
CA ILE A 212 7.24 2.92 5.51
C ILE A 212 8.11 2.69 6.76
N ALA A 213 8.02 1.50 7.38
CA ALA A 213 8.77 1.20 8.59
C ALA A 213 10.29 1.22 8.36
N GLU A 214 10.75 0.72 7.23
CA GLU A 214 12.16 0.76 6.81
C GLU A 214 12.65 2.17 6.55
N ALA A 215 11.95 2.94 5.71
CA ALA A 215 12.34 4.30 5.37
C ALA A 215 12.43 5.19 6.61
N THR A 216 11.48 5.06 7.53
CA THR A 216 11.50 5.84 8.79
C THR A 216 12.59 5.41 9.74
N ARG A 217 12.91 4.11 9.82
CA ARG A 217 14.10 3.61 10.56
C ARG A 217 15.38 4.19 9.99
N ASP A 218 15.57 4.10 8.68
CA ASP A 218 16.78 4.55 8.00
C ASP A 218 16.97 6.07 8.17
N MET A 219 15.88 6.83 8.01
CA MET A 219 15.87 8.29 8.22
C MET A 219 16.24 8.67 9.66
N ALA A 220 15.67 8.00 10.66
CA ALA A 220 15.96 8.24 12.07
C ALA A 220 17.42 7.93 12.41
N VAL A 221 17.94 6.81 11.91
CA VAL A 221 19.33 6.39 12.12
C VAL A 221 20.31 7.39 11.48
N GLU A 222 20.04 7.80 10.25
CA GLU A 222 20.88 8.76 9.54
C GLU A 222 20.89 10.13 10.24
N TYR A 223 19.70 10.61 10.66
CA TYR A 223 19.62 11.85 11.43
C TYR A 223 20.35 11.74 12.77
N ALA A 224 20.22 10.61 13.47
CA ALA A 224 20.88 10.39 14.76
C ALA A 224 22.41 10.34 14.66
N LYS A 225 22.97 9.87 13.54
CA LYS A 225 24.41 9.88 13.25
C LYS A 225 24.96 11.29 12.98
N ASN A 226 24.17 12.12 12.29
CA ASN A 226 24.64 13.41 11.78
C ASN A 226 24.31 14.59 12.70
N ARG A 227 23.16 14.56 13.40
CA ARG A 227 22.72 15.63 14.28
C ARG A 227 23.56 15.67 15.55
N GLN A 228 24.18 16.81 15.83
CA GLN A 228 24.98 17.02 17.04
C GLN A 228 24.23 17.86 18.08
N GLN A 229 24.28 17.44 19.32
CA GLN A 229 23.84 18.17 20.50
C GLN A 229 24.76 17.81 21.70
N PHE A 230 24.99 18.75 22.59
CA PHE A 230 25.90 18.57 23.76
C PHE A 230 27.31 18.08 23.35
N GLY A 231 27.81 18.60 22.21
CA GLY A 231 29.16 18.32 21.71
C GLY A 231 29.36 16.95 21.04
N LYS A 232 28.29 16.18 20.76
CA LYS A 232 28.38 14.87 20.13
C LYS A 232 27.12 14.52 19.33
N PRO A 233 27.17 13.53 18.40
CA PRO A 233 26.00 13.03 17.71
C PRO A 233 24.92 12.55 18.68
N ILE A 234 23.64 12.86 18.39
CA ILE A 234 22.52 12.45 19.27
C ILE A 234 22.39 10.92 19.35
N GLY A 235 22.78 10.18 18.32
CA GLY A 235 22.85 8.73 18.34
C GLY A 235 23.85 8.14 19.34
N SER A 236 24.70 8.96 19.97
CA SER A 236 25.55 8.49 21.08
C SER A 236 24.79 8.34 22.41
N PHE A 237 23.62 8.94 22.54
CA PHE A 237 22.78 8.84 23.75
C PHE A 237 21.96 7.55 23.75
N GLN A 238 21.94 6.84 24.89
CA GLN A 238 21.26 5.54 25.01
C GLN A 238 19.77 5.60 24.65
N ALA A 239 19.06 6.66 25.08
CA ALA A 239 17.64 6.82 24.75
C ALA A 239 17.36 6.82 23.24
N VAL A 240 18.21 7.51 22.46
CA VAL A 240 18.10 7.54 20.99
C VAL A 240 18.49 6.20 20.37
N LYS A 241 19.56 5.55 20.89
CA LYS A 241 19.97 4.20 20.44
C LYS A 241 18.87 3.18 20.62
N HIS A 242 18.19 3.17 21.78
CA HIS A 242 17.10 2.24 22.06
C HIS A 242 15.91 2.47 21.12
N LEU A 243 15.54 3.73 20.86
CA LEU A 243 14.50 4.03 19.86
C LEU A 243 14.85 3.45 18.48
N CYS A 244 16.08 3.67 18.00
CA CYS A 244 16.51 3.15 16.70
C CYS A 244 16.58 1.61 16.69
N ALA A 245 17.01 0.98 17.78
CA ALA A 245 17.04 -0.48 17.91
C ALA A 245 15.63 -1.07 17.90
N ASP A 246 14.68 -0.48 18.63
CA ASP A 246 13.28 -0.90 18.62
C ASP A 246 12.63 -0.74 17.24
N MET A 247 13.00 0.31 16.50
CA MET A 247 12.56 0.48 15.11
C MET A 247 13.08 -0.64 14.22
N ALA A 248 14.34 -1.04 14.38
CA ALA A 248 14.92 -2.14 13.61
C ALA A 248 14.24 -3.47 13.91
N ILE A 249 14.00 -3.79 15.19
CA ILE A 249 13.31 -5.02 15.62
C ILE A 249 11.89 -5.09 15.03
N ARG A 250 11.13 -4.01 15.13
CA ARG A 250 9.76 -3.96 14.58
C ARG A 250 9.74 -4.12 13.07
N THR A 251 10.66 -3.48 12.37
CA THR A 251 10.80 -3.59 10.91
C THR A 251 11.11 -5.03 10.50
N GLU A 252 12.09 -5.66 11.13
CA GLU A 252 12.50 -7.03 10.80
C GLU A 252 11.38 -8.04 11.07
N ALA A 253 10.70 -7.93 12.20
CA ALA A 253 9.56 -8.79 12.54
C ALA A 253 8.43 -8.64 11.51
N ALA A 254 8.13 -7.39 11.06
CA ALA A 254 7.11 -7.13 10.06
C ALA A 254 7.53 -7.68 8.69
N LEU A 255 8.78 -7.48 8.28
CA LEU A 255 9.30 -7.99 7.01
C LEU A 255 9.21 -9.52 6.94
N CYS A 256 9.67 -10.22 7.99
CA CYS A 256 9.59 -11.68 8.06
C CYS A 256 8.14 -12.17 7.91
N GLN A 257 7.19 -11.54 8.62
CA GLN A 257 5.78 -11.93 8.56
C GLN A 257 5.18 -11.67 7.16
N VAL A 258 5.55 -10.58 6.50
CA VAL A 258 5.07 -10.23 5.16
C VAL A 258 5.67 -11.17 4.11
N ILE A 259 6.96 -11.49 4.18
CA ILE A 259 7.60 -12.49 3.30
C ILE A 259 6.91 -13.84 3.46
N PHE A 260 6.69 -14.29 4.70
CA PHE A 260 6.00 -15.54 4.97
C PHE A 260 4.60 -15.57 4.33
N ALA A 261 3.80 -14.51 4.53
CA ALA A 261 2.47 -14.39 3.93
C ALA A 261 2.51 -14.40 2.40
N GLY A 262 3.52 -13.78 1.79
CA GLY A 262 3.73 -13.78 0.34
C GLY A 262 4.04 -15.19 -0.20
N LEU A 263 4.90 -15.94 0.47
CA LEU A 263 5.27 -17.31 0.08
C LEU A 263 4.08 -18.27 0.17
N ILE A 264 3.34 -18.26 1.28
CA ILE A 264 2.15 -19.13 1.42
C ILE A 264 1.02 -18.74 0.48
N GLN A 265 0.91 -17.48 0.09
CA GLN A 265 -0.07 -17.04 -0.90
C GLN A 265 0.27 -17.57 -2.30
N ALA A 266 1.55 -17.72 -2.62
CA ALA A 266 2.01 -18.34 -3.86
C ALA A 266 1.76 -19.86 -3.90
N GLU A 267 1.76 -20.51 -2.74
CA GLU A 267 1.54 -21.97 -2.57
C GLU A 267 0.04 -22.33 -2.39
N GLU A 268 -0.87 -21.38 -2.40
CA GLU A 268 -2.31 -21.56 -2.16
C GLU A 268 -2.61 -22.32 -0.85
N HIS A 269 -1.81 -22.08 0.19
CA HIS A 269 -1.87 -22.78 1.47
C HIS A 269 -3.15 -22.43 2.26
N ALA A 270 -3.71 -23.38 3.00
CA ALA A 270 -4.94 -23.18 3.78
C ALA A 270 -4.86 -22.04 4.83
N GLY A 271 -3.66 -21.67 5.30
CA GLY A 271 -3.42 -20.59 6.25
C GLY A 271 -3.30 -19.18 5.64
N VAL A 272 -3.52 -19.02 4.32
CA VAL A 272 -3.33 -17.73 3.62
C VAL A 272 -4.04 -16.58 4.30
N ASP A 273 -5.32 -16.73 4.64
CA ASP A 273 -6.13 -15.66 5.23
C ASP A 273 -5.56 -15.23 6.59
N PHE A 274 -5.24 -16.20 7.46
CA PHE A 274 -4.67 -15.93 8.79
C PHE A 274 -3.36 -15.15 8.68
N HIS A 275 -2.42 -15.65 7.87
CA HIS A 275 -1.08 -15.06 7.77
C HIS A 275 -1.07 -13.74 7.03
N THR A 276 -1.97 -13.53 6.06
CA THR A 276 -2.12 -12.23 5.38
C THR A 276 -2.67 -11.16 6.33
N VAL A 277 -3.67 -11.53 7.15
CA VAL A 277 -4.20 -10.62 8.18
C VAL A 277 -3.13 -10.31 9.23
N ALA A 278 -2.39 -11.32 9.70
CA ALA A 278 -1.27 -11.15 10.63
C ALA A 278 -0.19 -10.23 10.04
N ALA A 279 0.16 -10.41 8.76
CA ALA A 279 1.13 -9.58 8.07
C ALA A 279 0.71 -8.10 8.06
N LYS A 280 -0.55 -7.81 7.71
CA LYS A 280 -1.05 -6.44 7.73
C LYS A 280 -1.04 -5.84 9.14
N LEU A 281 -1.47 -6.58 10.15
CA LEU A 281 -1.48 -6.11 11.54
C LEU A 281 -0.07 -5.73 12.02
N VAL A 282 0.90 -6.62 11.82
CA VAL A 282 2.27 -6.41 12.30
C VAL A 282 2.96 -5.30 11.50
N ALA A 283 2.79 -5.26 10.18
CA ALA A 283 3.41 -4.27 9.33
C ALA A 283 2.88 -2.85 9.56
N VAL A 284 1.56 -2.71 9.72
CA VAL A 284 0.93 -1.40 10.02
C VAL A 284 1.33 -0.90 11.40
N ASP A 285 1.37 -1.77 12.42
CA ASP A 285 1.84 -1.40 13.77
C ASP A 285 3.31 -0.94 13.74
N ALA A 286 4.16 -1.66 12.98
CA ALA A 286 5.56 -1.26 12.78
C ALA A 286 5.67 0.10 12.07
N ALA A 287 4.90 0.32 10.99
CA ALA A 287 4.89 1.58 10.26
C ALA A 287 4.49 2.77 11.13
N LEU A 288 3.39 2.65 11.87
CA LEU A 288 2.89 3.70 12.76
C LEU A 288 3.89 4.02 13.88
N LYS A 289 4.40 3.00 14.57
CA LYS A 289 5.34 3.18 15.68
C LYS A 289 6.69 3.71 15.19
N ASN A 290 7.18 3.23 14.06
CA ASN A 290 8.45 3.70 13.50
C ASN A 290 8.33 5.14 12.98
N ALA A 291 7.25 5.49 12.30
CA ALA A 291 7.02 6.86 11.86
C ALA A 291 6.92 7.84 13.05
N ALA A 292 6.24 7.46 14.13
CA ALA A 292 6.18 8.25 15.36
C ALA A 292 7.58 8.35 16.03
N SER A 293 8.33 7.25 16.11
CA SER A 293 9.69 7.25 16.66
C SER A 293 10.64 8.09 15.82
N ASN A 294 10.51 8.07 14.49
CA ASN A 294 11.29 8.92 13.58
C ASN A 294 11.06 10.41 13.85
N ILE A 295 9.80 10.84 14.01
CA ILE A 295 9.46 12.20 14.40
C ILE A 295 10.09 12.55 15.76
N GLN A 296 10.03 11.64 16.73
CA GLN A 296 10.62 11.83 18.05
C GLN A 296 12.14 12.02 17.98
N VAL A 297 12.85 11.22 17.16
CA VAL A 297 14.31 11.35 16.95
C VAL A 297 14.67 12.68 16.32
N HIS A 298 13.87 13.18 15.37
CA HIS A 298 14.05 14.49 14.76
C HIS A 298 13.72 15.65 15.70
N GLY A 299 12.90 15.42 16.72
CA GLY A 299 12.42 16.48 17.62
C GLY A 299 11.49 17.47 16.90
N ALA A 300 11.52 18.75 17.27
CA ALA A 300 10.59 19.74 16.74
C ALA A 300 10.58 19.83 15.20
N ILE A 301 11.72 19.67 14.54
CA ILE A 301 11.82 19.72 13.07
C ILE A 301 11.05 18.57 12.40
N GLY A 302 10.88 17.43 13.09
CA GLY A 302 10.13 16.28 12.57
C GLY A 302 8.64 16.55 12.30
N PHE A 303 8.08 17.61 12.91
CA PHE A 303 6.69 18.04 12.66
C PHE A 303 6.58 19.14 11.59
N THR A 304 7.70 19.70 11.16
CA THR A 304 7.68 20.80 10.20
C THR A 304 7.71 20.30 8.76
N ALA A 305 7.31 21.15 7.84
CA ALA A 305 7.37 20.87 6.40
C ALA A 305 8.81 20.86 5.84
N GLU A 306 9.81 21.15 6.67
CA GLU A 306 11.24 21.10 6.29
C GLU A 306 11.76 19.65 6.18
N THR A 307 11.06 18.70 6.82
CA THR A 307 11.43 17.27 6.78
C THR A 307 10.27 16.42 6.28
N ASP A 308 10.60 15.22 5.79
CA ASP A 308 9.59 14.27 5.29
C ASP A 308 9.01 13.37 6.41
N ALA A 309 9.53 13.49 7.64
CA ALA A 309 9.20 12.58 8.74
C ALA A 309 7.69 12.47 9.01
N HIS A 310 6.99 13.61 9.03
CA HIS A 310 5.55 13.65 9.28
C HIS A 310 4.71 13.03 8.15
N SER A 311 5.22 13.00 6.90
CA SER A 311 4.50 12.46 5.75
C SER A 311 4.34 10.94 5.87
N TYR A 312 5.34 10.26 6.39
CA TYR A 312 5.27 8.82 6.66
C TYR A 312 4.22 8.46 7.70
N LEU A 313 4.08 9.25 8.78
CA LEU A 313 3.06 8.99 9.80
C LEU A 313 1.65 9.17 9.24
N LYS A 314 1.44 10.23 8.45
CA LYS A 314 0.16 10.49 7.80
C LYS A 314 -0.23 9.36 6.85
N ARG A 315 0.70 8.90 6.02
CA ARG A 315 0.50 7.79 5.11
C ARG A 315 0.26 6.47 5.85
N ALA A 316 0.97 6.19 6.94
CA ALA A 316 0.77 4.99 7.74
C ALA A 316 -0.66 4.91 8.30
N HIS A 317 -1.22 6.04 8.79
CA HIS A 317 -2.60 6.10 9.24
C HIS A 317 -3.60 5.86 8.10
N LEU A 318 -3.33 6.33 6.88
CA LEU A 318 -4.18 6.05 5.73
C LEU A 318 -4.15 4.56 5.37
N ILE A 319 -2.95 3.96 5.29
CA ILE A 319 -2.78 2.54 4.96
C ILE A 319 -3.46 1.63 5.99
N GLU A 320 -3.44 2.02 7.28
CA GLU A 320 -4.16 1.31 8.33
C GLU A 320 -5.65 1.15 8.00
N GLN A 321 -6.28 2.23 7.51
CA GLN A 321 -7.72 2.27 7.25
C GLN A 321 -8.16 1.51 6.00
N LEU A 322 -7.28 1.36 5.00
CA LEU A 322 -7.66 0.74 3.73
C LEU A 322 -8.04 -0.74 3.93
N TRP A 323 -9.29 -1.06 3.51
CA TRP A 323 -9.89 -2.41 3.51
C TRP A 323 -9.79 -3.14 4.85
N GLY A 324 -10.08 -2.38 5.91
CA GLY A 324 -10.17 -2.85 7.29
C GLY A 324 -9.04 -2.33 8.18
N ASP A 325 -9.45 -1.64 9.24
CA ASP A 325 -8.56 -1.13 10.27
C ASP A 325 -7.98 -2.26 11.17
N SER A 326 -7.05 -1.91 12.05
CA SER A 326 -6.41 -2.87 12.96
C SER A 326 -7.42 -3.61 13.86
N ARG A 327 -8.56 -3.01 14.20
CA ARG A 327 -9.61 -3.67 14.99
C ARG A 327 -10.33 -4.73 14.16
N GLN A 328 -10.74 -4.36 12.95
CA GLN A 328 -11.41 -5.27 12.02
C GLN A 328 -10.49 -6.44 11.64
N GLN A 329 -9.19 -6.16 11.41
CA GLN A 329 -8.21 -7.21 11.11
C GLN A 329 -8.05 -8.20 12.29
N ARG A 330 -8.00 -7.71 13.55
CA ARG A 330 -7.97 -8.61 14.73
C ARG A 330 -9.22 -9.47 14.83
N GLN A 331 -10.41 -8.92 14.54
CA GLN A 331 -11.66 -9.72 14.52
C GLN A 331 -11.61 -10.80 13.44
N ARG A 332 -11.12 -10.47 12.25
CA ARG A 332 -10.95 -11.47 11.16
C ARG A 332 -9.93 -12.55 11.53
N MET A 333 -8.81 -12.17 12.14
CA MET A 333 -7.79 -13.13 12.59
C MET A 333 -8.34 -14.13 13.62
N LEU A 334 -9.18 -13.64 14.55
CA LEU A 334 -9.84 -14.51 15.54
C LEU A 334 -10.91 -15.42 14.95
N ALA A 335 -11.52 -15.02 13.82
CA ALA A 335 -12.52 -15.81 13.10
C ALA A 335 -11.88 -16.80 12.10
N ALA A 336 -10.66 -16.56 11.66
CA ALA A 336 -9.95 -17.44 10.74
C ALA A 336 -9.56 -18.75 11.42
N ALA A 337 -9.61 -19.87 10.67
CA ALA A 337 -9.08 -21.12 11.16
C ALA A 337 -7.58 -20.95 11.46
N PHE A 338 -7.16 -21.42 12.63
CA PHE A 338 -5.74 -21.44 12.96
C PHE A 338 -5.06 -22.48 12.03
N PRO A 339 -4.00 -22.09 11.32
CA PRO A 339 -3.30 -23.04 10.47
C PRO A 339 -2.62 -24.13 11.33
N ASP A 340 -2.80 -25.39 10.92
CA ASP A 340 -2.17 -26.57 11.56
C ASP A 340 -0.64 -26.56 11.41
#